data_ce403a01b143a3f210dabfdb21d2ac1f
#
_entry.id   ce403a01b143a3f210dabfdb21d2ac1f
#
_cell.length_a   1.000
_cell.length_b   1.000
_cell.length_c   1.000
_cell.angle_alpha   90.00
_cell.angle_beta   90.00
_cell.angle_gamma   90.00
#
_symmetry.space_group_name_H-M   'P 1'
#
loop_
_entity.id
_entity.type
_entity.pdbx_description
1 polymer ?
#
loop_
_entity_poly.entity_id
_entity_poly.type
_entity_poly.pdbx_seq_one_letter_code
_entity_poly.pdbx_strand_id
1 'polypeptide(L)'
;MKFCTPVSTVEHPKINEWLTLVEKEMRVTLASRLAEAVQDIKQFKEGPIDPAAYMSWCDKYQAQIVVLAAQILWSEDVENALHQVAQSNESMVPLERVLTQVQDTLTVLADSVLQEQPPLRRKKLEHLINEFVHKRTVTRRLIANKIASPKAFEWLCEMRFYFDPRQTEVLQQLTIHMANAKFLYGFEYLGVQDRLVQTPLTDRCYLTMTQALEARLGGSPFGPAGTGKTESVKALGHQLGRFVLVFNCDETFDFQAMGRIFVGLCQVGAWGCFDEFNRLEERMLSAVSQQVQTIQEALKSQQDGKKDGSISVELVGKQVRVSTDMAIFITMNPGYAGRSNLPDNLKKLFRSLAMTKPDRQLIAEVMLFSQGFRSAEKLACKIVPFFKLCDEQLSNQSHYDFGLRALKSVLVSAGNVKRDRIQRIKEDKKSRGESNIDEAAIAENLPEQEILIQSVCETMVPKLVAEDIPLLFSLLSDVFPNVEYTRAEMAELKAEIRRVCQSEYLVCGEGEEQGGAWMEKVGFTYKLLFIKFCHEKFLACFEMSRMNLIKPIPFFFIRTLNLPF
;
A
#
# COMPACT_ATOMS: atom_id res chain seq x y z
N MET A 1 -6.44 -19.93 2.62
CA MET A 1 -7.92 -19.84 2.67
C MET A 1 -8.46 -21.24 2.42
N LYS A 2 -9.43 -21.70 3.22
CA LYS A 2 -10.11 -22.97 2.97
C LYS A 2 -11.43 -22.66 2.27
N PHE A 3 -11.71 -23.29 1.14
CA PHE A 3 -12.94 -23.06 0.37
C PHE A 3 -14.17 -23.61 1.12
N CYS A 4 -15.31 -22.98 0.93
CA CYS A 4 -16.58 -23.48 1.46
C CYS A 4 -16.95 -24.80 0.77
N THR A 5 -16.78 -24.87 -0.55
CA THR A 5 -17.00 -26.07 -1.33
C THR A 5 -15.68 -26.50 -2.00
N PRO A 6 -15.16 -27.69 -1.75
CA PRO A 6 -13.92 -28.15 -2.37
C PRO A 6 -14.14 -28.40 -3.86
N VAL A 7 -13.18 -27.95 -4.68
CA VAL A 7 -13.16 -28.19 -6.13
C VAL A 7 -12.39 -29.46 -6.41
N SER A 8 -13.04 -30.43 -7.06
CA SER A 8 -12.44 -31.73 -7.41
C SER A 8 -11.89 -31.68 -8.83
N THR A 9 -10.58 -31.94 -8.96
CA THR A 9 -9.91 -32.08 -10.26
C THR A 9 -10.20 -33.43 -10.93
N VAL A 10 -10.76 -34.40 -10.18
CA VAL A 10 -11.18 -35.69 -10.71
C VAL A 10 -12.50 -35.59 -11.46
N GLU A 11 -13.44 -34.78 -10.93
CA GLU A 11 -14.75 -34.53 -11.57
C GLU A 11 -14.61 -33.58 -12.77
N HIS A 12 -13.63 -32.67 -12.72
CA HIS A 12 -13.37 -31.68 -13.75
C HIS A 12 -11.92 -31.80 -14.26
N PRO A 13 -11.61 -32.76 -15.15
CA PRO A 13 -10.23 -33.04 -15.57
C PRO A 13 -9.64 -31.96 -16.48
N LYS A 14 -10.46 -31.13 -17.12
CA LYS A 14 -9.97 -30.06 -17.98
C LYS A 14 -9.54 -28.85 -17.15
N ILE A 15 -8.31 -28.36 -17.41
CA ILE A 15 -7.72 -27.23 -16.70
C ILE A 15 -8.64 -26.00 -16.69
N ASN A 16 -9.24 -25.66 -17.80
CA ASN A 16 -10.13 -24.51 -17.93
C ASN A 16 -11.36 -24.61 -17.03
N GLU A 17 -11.94 -25.79 -16.89
CA GLU A 17 -13.14 -26.03 -16.08
C GLU A 17 -12.85 -25.85 -14.59
N TRP A 18 -11.84 -26.54 -14.07
CA TRP A 18 -11.53 -26.43 -12.63
C TRP A 18 -10.93 -25.08 -12.25
N LEU A 19 -10.20 -24.39 -13.14
CA LEU A 19 -9.71 -23.01 -12.87
C LEU A 19 -10.89 -22.04 -12.74
N THR A 20 -11.89 -22.12 -13.61
CA THR A 20 -13.10 -21.29 -13.52
C THR A 20 -13.88 -21.57 -12.23
N LEU A 21 -13.97 -22.83 -11.83
CA LEU A 21 -14.61 -23.22 -10.57
C LEU A 21 -13.84 -22.72 -9.36
N VAL A 22 -12.51 -22.80 -9.37
CA VAL A 22 -11.65 -22.26 -8.29
C VAL A 22 -11.83 -20.75 -8.17
N GLU A 23 -11.85 -20.01 -9.27
CA GLU A 23 -12.08 -18.56 -9.25
C GLU A 23 -13.45 -18.22 -8.64
N LYS A 24 -14.50 -18.88 -9.10
CA LYS A 24 -15.87 -18.70 -8.57
C LYS A 24 -15.94 -19.02 -7.08
N GLU A 25 -15.39 -20.17 -6.68
CA GLU A 25 -15.43 -20.62 -5.28
C GLU A 25 -14.62 -19.71 -4.36
N MET A 26 -13.51 -19.17 -4.86
CA MET A 26 -12.70 -18.19 -4.13
C MET A 26 -13.51 -16.93 -3.81
N ARG A 27 -14.21 -16.38 -4.80
CA ARG A 27 -15.07 -15.20 -4.64
C ARG A 27 -16.24 -15.48 -3.69
N VAL A 28 -16.93 -16.62 -3.85
CA VAL A 28 -18.04 -17.02 -2.98
C VAL A 28 -17.58 -17.23 -1.55
N THR A 29 -16.44 -17.88 -1.35
CA THR A 29 -15.86 -18.08 -0.01
C THR A 29 -15.54 -16.75 0.67
N LEU A 30 -14.93 -15.78 -0.05
CA LEU A 30 -14.65 -14.45 0.49
C LEU A 30 -15.93 -13.71 0.88
N ALA A 31 -16.96 -13.77 0.03
CA ALA A 31 -18.24 -13.12 0.30
C ALA A 31 -18.96 -13.74 1.52
N SER A 32 -18.95 -15.07 1.64
CA SER A 32 -19.53 -15.78 2.80
C SER A 32 -18.77 -15.43 4.09
N ARG A 33 -17.43 -15.37 4.04
CA ARG A 33 -16.62 -14.95 5.19
C ARG A 33 -16.84 -13.49 5.57
N LEU A 34 -17.10 -12.62 4.59
CA LEU A 34 -17.46 -11.23 4.88
C LEU A 34 -18.78 -11.14 5.65
N ALA A 35 -19.79 -11.91 5.25
CA ALA A 35 -21.08 -11.95 5.96
C ALA A 35 -20.92 -12.34 7.43
N GLU A 36 -20.12 -13.38 7.71
CA GLU A 36 -19.76 -13.78 9.08
C GLU A 36 -19.02 -12.66 9.83
N ALA A 37 -18.02 -12.05 9.18
CA ALA A 37 -17.19 -11.02 9.80
C ALA A 37 -17.99 -9.75 10.15
N VAL A 38 -18.96 -9.36 9.32
CA VAL A 38 -19.84 -8.22 9.57
C VAL A 38 -20.77 -8.48 10.74
N GLN A 39 -21.22 -9.71 10.93
CA GLN A 39 -21.99 -10.06 12.13
C GLN A 39 -21.12 -10.05 13.38
N ASP A 40 -19.96 -10.65 13.31
CA ASP A 40 -19.06 -10.76 14.46
C ASP A 40 -18.53 -9.40 14.93
N ILE A 41 -18.26 -8.45 14.01
CA ILE A 41 -17.77 -7.11 14.40
C ILE A 41 -18.84 -6.28 15.13
N LYS A 42 -20.12 -6.57 14.92
CA LYS A 42 -21.22 -5.85 15.58
C LYS A 42 -21.22 -6.03 17.10
N GLN A 43 -20.61 -7.10 17.63
CA GLN A 43 -20.45 -7.29 19.07
C GLN A 43 -19.63 -6.20 19.75
N PHE A 44 -18.76 -5.49 19.00
CA PHE A 44 -17.91 -4.42 19.53
C PHE A 44 -18.56 -3.03 19.47
N LYS A 45 -19.83 -2.93 19.04
CA LYS A 45 -20.57 -1.66 19.01
C LYS A 45 -20.97 -1.15 20.38
N GLU A 46 -21.25 -2.03 21.31
CA GLU A 46 -21.77 -1.71 22.64
C GLU A 46 -20.71 -1.90 23.71
N GLY A 47 -20.32 -0.83 24.38
CA GLY A 47 -19.40 -0.86 25.50
C GLY A 47 -17.91 -0.75 25.12
N PRO A 48 -17.02 -0.87 26.12
CA PRO A 48 -15.59 -0.81 25.91
C PRO A 48 -15.10 -2.01 25.09
N ILE A 49 -14.21 -1.76 24.14
CA ILE A 49 -13.65 -2.80 23.26
C ILE A 49 -12.64 -3.62 24.07
N ASP A 50 -12.87 -4.93 24.19
CA ASP A 50 -11.88 -5.86 24.71
C ASP A 50 -10.78 -6.10 23.67
N PRO A 51 -9.51 -5.70 23.94
CA PRO A 51 -8.41 -5.87 22.99
C PRO A 51 -8.19 -7.34 22.59
N ALA A 52 -8.33 -8.29 23.53
CA ALA A 52 -8.10 -9.70 23.26
C ALA A 52 -9.16 -10.27 22.30
N ALA A 53 -10.43 -9.93 22.53
CA ALA A 53 -11.53 -10.35 21.67
C ALA A 53 -11.41 -9.74 20.26
N TYR A 54 -11.02 -8.46 20.16
CA TYR A 54 -10.82 -7.79 18.89
C TYR A 54 -9.66 -8.40 18.08
N MET A 55 -8.54 -8.73 18.75
CA MET A 55 -7.42 -9.42 18.10
C MET A 55 -7.79 -10.83 17.63
N SER A 56 -8.58 -11.56 18.42
CA SER A 56 -9.11 -12.88 18.04
C SER A 56 -9.99 -12.78 16.79
N TRP A 57 -10.85 -11.76 16.70
CA TRP A 57 -11.64 -11.48 15.50
C TRP A 57 -10.75 -11.17 14.30
N CYS A 58 -9.71 -10.34 14.46
CA CYS A 58 -8.76 -10.05 13.40
C CYS A 58 -8.04 -11.30 12.87
N ASP A 59 -7.74 -12.27 13.74
CA ASP A 59 -7.07 -13.51 13.33
C ASP A 59 -7.99 -14.49 12.61
N LYS A 60 -9.27 -14.50 12.98
CA LYS A 60 -10.28 -15.41 12.40
C LYS A 60 -10.47 -15.18 10.90
N TYR A 61 -10.33 -13.93 10.42
CA TYR A 61 -10.64 -13.53 9.04
C TYR A 61 -9.40 -13.08 8.27
N GLN A 62 -9.47 -13.12 6.94
CA GLN A 62 -8.45 -12.60 6.03
C GLN A 62 -8.33 -11.07 6.17
N ALA A 63 -7.15 -10.52 5.91
CA ALA A 63 -6.89 -9.07 6.04
C ALA A 63 -7.87 -8.21 5.21
N GLN A 64 -8.17 -8.63 4.00
CA GLN A 64 -9.13 -7.97 3.13
C GLN A 64 -10.53 -7.91 3.76
N ILE A 65 -10.98 -9.00 4.34
CA ILE A 65 -12.31 -9.12 4.98
C ILE A 65 -12.38 -8.27 6.25
N VAL A 66 -11.34 -8.28 7.07
CA VAL A 66 -11.26 -7.49 8.32
C VAL A 66 -11.43 -6.00 8.02
N VAL A 67 -10.72 -5.50 7.02
CA VAL A 67 -10.81 -4.08 6.64
C VAL A 67 -12.18 -3.74 6.04
N LEU A 68 -12.72 -4.61 5.18
CA LEU A 68 -14.06 -4.41 4.61
C LEU A 68 -15.15 -4.36 5.68
N ALA A 69 -15.10 -5.28 6.65
CA ALA A 69 -16.05 -5.29 7.75
C ALA A 69 -16.02 -3.98 8.56
N ALA A 70 -14.81 -3.46 8.82
CA ALA A 70 -14.64 -2.17 9.49
C ALA A 70 -15.20 -1.00 8.66
N GLN A 71 -14.99 -1.01 7.35
CA GLN A 71 -15.51 0.03 6.42
C GLN A 71 -17.04 -0.01 6.34
N ILE A 72 -17.64 -1.19 6.27
CA ILE A 72 -19.09 -1.38 6.25
C ILE A 72 -19.71 -0.85 7.55
N LEU A 73 -19.16 -1.25 8.69
CA LEU A 73 -19.65 -0.83 9.99
C LEU A 73 -19.62 0.69 10.14
N TRP A 74 -18.51 1.32 9.81
CA TRP A 74 -18.36 2.76 9.89
C TRP A 74 -19.34 3.49 8.95
N SER A 75 -19.54 3.01 7.70
CA SER A 75 -20.49 3.61 6.76
C SER A 75 -21.92 3.55 7.29
N GLU A 76 -22.32 2.39 7.87
CA GLU A 76 -23.63 2.19 8.50
C GLU A 76 -23.81 3.14 9.71
N ASP A 77 -22.81 3.25 10.56
CA ASP A 77 -22.88 4.06 11.78
C ASP A 77 -22.95 5.56 11.47
N VAL A 78 -22.16 6.06 10.53
CA VAL A 78 -22.21 7.47 10.11
C VAL A 78 -23.55 7.81 9.45
N GLU A 79 -24.07 6.94 8.57
CA GLU A 79 -25.34 7.20 7.91
C GLU A 79 -26.50 7.21 8.89
N ASN A 80 -26.54 6.26 9.83
CA ASN A 80 -27.51 6.25 10.91
C ASN A 80 -27.41 7.50 11.78
N ALA A 81 -26.18 7.94 12.11
CA ALA A 81 -25.96 9.17 12.86
C ALA A 81 -26.46 10.41 12.11
N LEU A 82 -26.22 10.52 10.81
CA LEU A 82 -26.71 11.62 9.97
C LEU A 82 -28.26 11.64 9.90
N HIS A 83 -28.89 10.47 9.83
CA HIS A 83 -30.36 10.39 9.92
C HIS A 83 -30.88 10.86 11.27
N GLN A 84 -30.22 10.52 12.37
CA GLN A 84 -30.58 10.99 13.71
C GLN A 84 -30.37 12.50 13.86
N VAL A 85 -29.26 13.05 13.33
CA VAL A 85 -28.99 14.50 13.33
C VAL A 85 -30.09 15.24 12.56
N ALA A 86 -30.52 14.73 11.40
CA ALA A 86 -31.60 15.33 10.62
C ALA A 86 -32.95 15.35 11.37
N GLN A 87 -33.18 14.40 12.29
CA GLN A 87 -34.40 14.30 13.09
C GLN A 87 -34.35 15.11 14.39
N SER A 88 -33.15 15.37 14.95
CA SER A 88 -32.93 15.92 16.28
C SER A 88 -32.49 17.40 16.31
N ASN A 89 -33.09 18.26 15.49
CA ASN A 89 -32.77 19.69 15.41
C ASN A 89 -31.29 20.01 15.25
N GLU A 90 -30.61 19.27 14.37
CA GLU A 90 -29.19 19.46 14.02
C GLU A 90 -28.19 19.25 15.17
N SER A 91 -28.55 18.50 16.19
CA SER A 91 -27.62 18.13 17.25
C SER A 91 -26.53 17.18 16.72
N MET A 92 -25.24 17.53 16.85
CA MET A 92 -24.11 16.72 16.38
C MET A 92 -23.76 15.53 17.28
N VAL A 93 -24.43 15.36 18.41
CA VAL A 93 -24.18 14.29 19.39
C VAL A 93 -24.11 12.89 18.77
N PRO A 94 -24.98 12.49 17.82
CA PRO A 94 -24.86 11.17 17.20
C PRO A 94 -23.54 10.96 16.44
N LEU A 95 -23.06 11.97 15.72
CA LEU A 95 -21.77 11.92 15.02
C LEU A 95 -20.58 11.94 16.00
N GLU A 96 -20.68 12.67 17.10
CA GLU A 96 -19.67 12.68 18.16
C GLU A 96 -19.52 11.30 18.82
N ARG A 97 -20.61 10.55 18.98
CA ARG A 97 -20.56 9.15 19.44
C ARG A 97 -19.80 8.25 18.47
N VAL A 98 -20.06 8.38 17.17
CA VAL A 98 -19.31 7.64 16.14
C VAL A 98 -17.83 8.00 16.18
N LEU A 99 -17.50 9.30 16.34
CA LEU A 99 -16.12 9.75 16.47
C LEU A 99 -15.44 9.13 17.70
N THR A 100 -16.11 9.10 18.84
CA THR A 100 -15.58 8.49 20.08
C THR A 100 -15.29 7.01 19.87
N GLN A 101 -16.22 6.28 19.25
CA GLN A 101 -16.03 4.86 18.96
C GLN A 101 -14.84 4.61 18.02
N VAL A 102 -14.66 5.44 16.99
CA VAL A 102 -13.48 5.37 16.09
C VAL A 102 -12.20 5.65 16.86
N GLN A 103 -12.19 6.62 17.77
CA GLN A 103 -11.03 6.95 18.60
C GLN A 103 -10.68 5.82 19.57
N ASP A 104 -11.67 5.21 20.22
CA ASP A 104 -11.47 4.08 21.13
C ASP A 104 -10.88 2.88 20.37
N THR A 105 -11.40 2.58 19.18
CA THR A 105 -10.84 1.54 18.32
C THR A 105 -9.40 1.84 17.93
N LEU A 106 -9.08 3.07 17.57
CA LEU A 106 -7.71 3.48 17.25
C LEU A 106 -6.76 3.34 18.45
N THR A 107 -7.22 3.65 19.66
CA THR A 107 -6.42 3.49 20.88
C THR A 107 -6.09 2.01 21.11
N VAL A 108 -7.09 1.12 21.02
CA VAL A 108 -6.88 -0.32 21.12
C VAL A 108 -5.90 -0.85 20.08
N LEU A 109 -6.02 -0.40 18.84
CA LEU A 109 -5.12 -0.80 17.75
C LEU A 109 -3.69 -0.28 17.98
N ALA A 110 -3.53 0.97 18.40
CA ALA A 110 -2.23 1.59 18.67
C ALA A 110 -1.48 0.86 19.80
N ASP A 111 -2.18 0.54 20.90
CA ASP A 111 -1.60 -0.21 22.01
C ASP A 111 -1.23 -1.65 21.60
N SER A 112 -2.03 -2.27 20.75
CA SER A 112 -1.78 -3.63 20.25
C SER A 112 -0.55 -3.68 19.30
N VAL A 113 -0.27 -2.63 18.54
CA VAL A 113 0.92 -2.57 17.67
C VAL A 113 2.22 -2.48 18.45
N LEU A 114 2.20 -1.93 19.67
CA LEU A 114 3.38 -1.84 20.53
C LEU A 114 3.84 -3.21 21.06
N GLN A 115 2.93 -4.19 21.10
CA GLN A 115 3.23 -5.54 21.53
C GLN A 115 3.86 -6.37 20.42
N GLU A 116 4.55 -7.46 20.80
CA GLU A 116 5.06 -8.43 19.84
C GLU A 116 3.89 -9.15 19.15
N GLN A 117 3.77 -8.97 17.84
CA GLN A 117 2.69 -9.55 17.05
C GLN A 117 3.25 -10.41 15.91
N PRO A 118 2.56 -11.50 15.53
CA PRO A 118 2.88 -12.23 14.31
C PRO A 118 2.87 -11.29 13.09
N PRO A 119 3.74 -11.49 12.10
CA PRO A 119 3.88 -10.57 10.95
C PRO A 119 2.58 -10.31 10.20
N LEU A 120 1.74 -11.34 10.05
CA LEU A 120 0.46 -11.23 9.37
C LEU A 120 -0.54 -10.37 10.17
N ARG A 121 -0.63 -10.59 11.50
CA ARG A 121 -1.51 -9.79 12.37
C ARG A 121 -1.06 -8.32 12.37
N ARG A 122 0.25 -8.08 12.46
CA ARG A 122 0.80 -6.71 12.39
C ARG A 122 0.37 -5.98 11.13
N LYS A 123 0.49 -6.60 9.95
CA LYS A 123 0.02 -5.99 8.69
C LYS A 123 -1.48 -5.70 8.71
N LYS A 124 -2.30 -6.57 9.30
CA LYS A 124 -3.72 -6.30 9.47
C LYS A 124 -3.97 -5.08 10.36
N LEU A 125 -3.23 -4.96 11.46
CA LEU A 125 -3.31 -3.81 12.37
C LEU A 125 -2.88 -2.52 11.68
N GLU A 126 -1.78 -2.53 10.94
CA GLU A 126 -1.32 -1.38 10.13
C GLU A 126 -2.40 -0.92 9.13
N HIS A 127 -3.05 -1.87 8.45
CA HIS A 127 -4.13 -1.57 7.51
C HIS A 127 -5.36 -0.96 8.21
N LEU A 128 -5.75 -1.51 9.36
CA LEU A 128 -6.86 -1.00 10.16
C LEU A 128 -6.56 0.40 10.70
N ILE A 129 -5.36 0.63 11.22
CA ILE A 129 -4.95 1.95 11.72
C ILE A 129 -5.03 2.98 10.61
N ASN A 130 -4.48 2.67 9.43
CA ASN A 130 -4.52 3.57 8.29
C ASN A 130 -5.97 3.93 7.89
N GLU A 131 -6.84 2.93 7.86
CA GLU A 131 -8.26 3.13 7.56
C GLU A 131 -8.97 3.97 8.63
N PHE A 132 -8.81 3.63 9.91
CA PHE A 132 -9.47 4.34 11.00
C PHE A 132 -8.96 5.77 11.21
N VAL A 133 -7.69 6.06 10.92
CA VAL A 133 -7.17 7.43 10.92
C VAL A 133 -7.90 8.28 9.87
N HIS A 134 -8.09 7.73 8.68
CA HIS A 134 -8.88 8.40 7.64
C HIS A 134 -10.34 8.58 8.06
N LYS A 135 -10.98 7.54 8.60
CA LYS A 135 -12.38 7.59 9.08
C LYS A 135 -12.56 8.64 10.20
N ARG A 136 -11.61 8.72 11.14
CA ARG A 136 -11.57 9.76 12.16
C ARG A 136 -11.54 11.15 11.54
N THR A 137 -10.69 11.36 10.55
CA THR A 137 -10.54 12.66 9.87
C THR A 137 -11.80 13.05 9.14
N VAL A 138 -12.43 12.12 8.41
CA VAL A 138 -13.70 12.34 7.72
C VAL A 138 -14.81 12.68 8.71
N THR A 139 -14.96 11.91 9.79
CA THR A 139 -16.01 12.15 10.82
C THR A 139 -15.82 13.50 11.49
N ARG A 140 -14.59 13.89 11.83
CA ARG A 140 -14.29 15.24 12.36
C ARG A 140 -14.68 16.35 11.39
N ARG A 141 -14.41 16.16 10.09
CA ARG A 141 -14.78 17.14 9.06
C ARG A 141 -16.29 17.28 8.93
N LEU A 142 -17.05 16.19 9.00
CA LEU A 142 -18.51 16.22 8.97
C LEU A 142 -19.09 17.00 10.18
N ILE A 143 -18.51 16.78 11.37
CA ILE A 143 -18.91 17.51 12.59
C ILE A 143 -18.56 19.00 12.48
N ALA A 144 -17.33 19.33 12.09
CA ALA A 144 -16.86 20.71 11.96
C ALA A 144 -17.69 21.53 10.96
N ASN A 145 -18.11 20.90 9.86
CA ASN A 145 -18.94 21.53 8.84
C ASN A 145 -20.45 21.46 9.16
N LYS A 146 -20.82 20.93 10.33
CA LYS A 146 -22.21 20.79 10.78
C LYS A 146 -23.13 20.12 9.74
N ILE A 147 -22.65 19.03 9.16
CA ILE A 147 -23.41 18.29 8.14
C ILE A 147 -24.58 17.56 8.82
N ALA A 148 -25.81 17.94 8.44
CA ALA A 148 -27.04 17.42 9.05
C ALA A 148 -27.82 16.46 8.14
N SER A 149 -27.38 16.25 6.90
CA SER A 149 -28.13 15.44 5.94
C SER A 149 -27.27 14.34 5.31
N PRO A 150 -27.77 13.11 5.22
CA PRO A 150 -27.09 12.03 4.48
C PRO A 150 -27.03 12.29 2.96
N LYS A 151 -27.73 13.30 2.45
CA LYS A 151 -27.68 13.73 1.05
C LYS A 151 -26.70 14.86 0.79
N ALA A 152 -26.00 15.35 1.82
CA ALA A 152 -24.98 16.39 1.66
C ALA A 152 -23.81 15.88 0.83
N PHE A 153 -23.26 16.74 -0.03
CA PHE A 153 -22.16 16.38 -0.93
C PHE A 153 -20.91 15.93 -0.18
N GLU A 154 -20.63 16.53 0.96
CA GLU A 154 -19.49 16.20 1.83
C GLU A 154 -19.52 14.74 2.32
N TRP A 155 -20.69 14.17 2.50
CA TRP A 155 -20.86 12.75 2.77
C TRP A 155 -20.88 11.92 1.48
N LEU A 156 -21.59 12.39 0.45
CA LEU A 156 -21.73 11.65 -0.79
C LEU A 156 -20.40 11.48 -1.55
N CYS A 157 -19.46 12.40 -1.41
CA CYS A 157 -18.14 12.29 -2.05
C CYS A 157 -17.21 11.28 -1.38
N GLU A 158 -17.56 10.78 -0.19
CA GLU A 158 -16.82 9.71 0.47
C GLU A 158 -17.18 8.34 -0.10
N MET A 159 -16.21 7.41 -0.03
CA MET A 159 -16.44 6.02 -0.43
C MET A 159 -17.21 5.30 0.69
N ARG A 160 -18.42 4.88 0.36
CA ARG A 160 -19.39 4.30 1.29
C ARG A 160 -19.63 2.85 0.94
N PHE A 161 -19.62 1.98 1.95
CA PHE A 161 -19.78 0.55 1.81
C PHE A 161 -21.13 0.12 2.39
N TYR A 162 -21.98 -0.49 1.57
CA TYR A 162 -23.32 -0.95 1.95
C TYR A 162 -23.41 -2.46 1.83
N PHE A 163 -23.76 -3.12 2.91
CA PHE A 163 -23.92 -4.56 2.96
C PHE A 163 -25.39 -4.91 3.21
N ASP A 164 -26.03 -5.59 2.22
CA ASP A 164 -27.41 -6.04 2.30
C ASP A 164 -27.47 -7.59 2.36
N PRO A 165 -27.70 -8.16 3.55
CA PRO A 165 -27.78 -9.62 3.70
C PRO A 165 -29.02 -10.25 3.07
N ARG A 166 -30.01 -9.45 2.59
CA ARG A 166 -31.25 -9.93 1.97
C ARG A 166 -31.07 -10.34 0.53
N GLN A 167 -29.98 -9.93 -0.10
CA GLN A 167 -29.67 -10.33 -1.47
C GLN A 167 -29.43 -11.83 -1.54
N THR A 168 -30.09 -12.49 -2.50
CA THR A 168 -30.00 -13.95 -2.69
C THR A 168 -28.61 -14.39 -3.17
N GLU A 169 -27.98 -13.57 -4.02
CA GLU A 169 -26.64 -13.82 -4.50
C GLU A 169 -25.61 -13.20 -3.55
N VAL A 170 -24.76 -14.03 -2.96
CA VAL A 170 -23.75 -13.61 -1.97
C VAL A 170 -22.79 -12.56 -2.54
N LEU A 171 -22.47 -12.65 -3.84
CA LEU A 171 -21.59 -11.70 -4.53
C LEU A 171 -22.21 -10.31 -4.75
N GLN A 172 -23.53 -10.18 -4.63
CA GLN A 172 -24.25 -8.91 -4.80
C GLN A 172 -24.58 -8.22 -3.46
N GLN A 173 -24.21 -8.81 -2.34
CA GLN A 173 -24.53 -8.29 -1.01
C GLN A 173 -23.74 -7.02 -0.65
N LEU A 174 -22.56 -6.82 -1.22
CA LEU A 174 -21.72 -5.65 -0.96
C LEU A 174 -21.71 -4.71 -2.17
N THR A 175 -22.19 -3.48 -1.94
CA THR A 175 -22.15 -2.39 -2.92
C THR A 175 -21.34 -1.23 -2.39
N ILE A 176 -20.61 -0.57 -3.27
CA ILE A 176 -19.76 0.57 -2.95
C ILE A 176 -20.30 1.77 -3.72
N HIS A 177 -20.58 2.86 -2.99
CA HIS A 177 -21.10 4.08 -3.58
C HIS A 177 -20.11 5.23 -3.38
N MET A 178 -19.91 6.02 -4.42
CA MET A 178 -19.15 7.25 -4.37
C MET A 178 -19.80 8.29 -5.29
N ALA A 179 -20.31 9.37 -4.73
CA ALA A 179 -21.20 10.30 -5.41
C ALA A 179 -22.37 9.56 -6.09
N ASN A 180 -22.50 9.64 -7.40
CA ASN A 180 -23.54 8.96 -8.18
C ASN A 180 -23.15 7.55 -8.63
N ALA A 181 -21.87 7.21 -8.57
CA ALA A 181 -21.37 5.92 -9.01
C ALA A 181 -21.67 4.82 -7.99
N LYS A 182 -22.08 3.66 -8.51
CA LYS A 182 -22.41 2.46 -7.74
C LYS A 182 -21.70 1.26 -8.33
N PHE A 183 -20.96 0.54 -7.49
CA PHE A 183 -20.20 -0.64 -7.92
C PHE A 183 -20.53 -1.83 -7.04
N LEU A 184 -20.55 -3.01 -7.64
CA LEU A 184 -20.47 -4.27 -6.90
C LEU A 184 -19.00 -4.55 -6.55
N TYR A 185 -18.76 -4.98 -5.33
CA TYR A 185 -17.43 -5.41 -4.91
C TYR A 185 -17.02 -6.69 -5.67
N GLY A 186 -15.81 -6.70 -6.23
CA GLY A 186 -15.39 -7.78 -7.13
C GLY A 186 -15.02 -9.09 -6.44
N PHE A 187 -14.79 -9.08 -5.13
CA PHE A 187 -14.36 -10.24 -4.34
C PHE A 187 -13.14 -10.99 -4.90
N GLU A 188 -12.26 -10.28 -5.61
CA GLU A 188 -10.99 -10.86 -6.01
C GLU A 188 -10.07 -11.03 -4.80
N TYR A 189 -9.34 -12.14 -4.75
CA TYR A 189 -8.39 -12.39 -3.66
C TYR A 189 -7.12 -11.57 -3.88
N LEU A 190 -6.96 -10.53 -3.07
CA LEU A 190 -5.86 -9.58 -3.17
C LEU A 190 -4.73 -9.85 -2.17
N GLY A 191 -4.92 -10.79 -1.23
CA GLY A 191 -3.95 -11.08 -0.18
C GLY A 191 -3.75 -9.93 0.80
N VAL A 192 -2.52 -9.76 1.28
CA VAL A 192 -2.12 -8.69 2.19
C VAL A 192 -1.21 -7.74 1.43
N GLN A 193 -1.79 -6.76 0.75
CA GLN A 193 -1.04 -5.75 0.00
C GLN A 193 -0.91 -4.47 0.82
N ASP A 194 0.18 -3.73 0.60
CA ASP A 194 0.39 -2.44 1.24
C ASP A 194 -0.75 -1.48 0.87
N ARG A 195 -1.30 -0.80 1.88
CA ARG A 195 -2.33 0.22 1.67
C ARG A 195 -1.72 1.60 1.55
N LEU A 196 -2.28 2.37 0.63
CA LEU A 196 -1.93 3.76 0.46
C LEU A 196 -2.53 4.59 1.59
N VAL A 197 -1.76 5.54 2.14
CA VAL A 197 -2.29 6.54 3.07
C VAL A 197 -3.24 7.47 2.31
N GLN A 198 -4.47 7.58 2.78
CA GLN A 198 -5.47 8.44 2.14
C GLN A 198 -5.22 9.91 2.49
N THR A 199 -5.12 10.73 1.46
CA THR A 199 -4.93 12.17 1.53
C THR A 199 -6.04 12.87 0.74
N PRO A 200 -6.26 14.19 0.90
CA PRO A 200 -7.24 14.92 0.09
C PRO A 200 -6.99 14.78 -1.42
N LEU A 201 -5.74 14.60 -1.85
CA LEU A 201 -5.39 14.33 -3.23
C LEU A 201 -5.90 12.95 -3.68
N THR A 202 -5.75 11.94 -2.82
CA THR A 202 -6.22 10.57 -3.08
C THR A 202 -7.75 10.53 -3.15
N ASP A 203 -8.43 11.23 -2.26
CA ASP A 203 -9.90 11.33 -2.25
C ASP A 203 -10.42 11.95 -3.56
N ARG A 204 -9.78 13.03 -4.03
CA ARG A 204 -10.09 13.64 -5.32
C ARG A 204 -9.83 12.68 -6.49
N CYS A 205 -8.74 11.91 -6.41
CA CYS A 205 -8.40 10.91 -7.41
C CYS A 205 -9.49 9.84 -7.47
N TYR A 206 -9.90 9.29 -6.34
CA TYR A 206 -10.95 8.27 -6.28
C TYR A 206 -12.29 8.79 -6.80
N LEU A 207 -12.67 10.01 -6.42
CA LEU A 207 -13.90 10.63 -6.92
C LEU A 207 -13.88 10.77 -8.45
N THR A 208 -12.79 11.28 -9.01
CA THR A 208 -12.67 11.48 -10.46
C THR A 208 -12.64 10.14 -11.21
N MET A 209 -11.90 9.14 -10.70
CA MET A 209 -11.77 7.83 -11.34
C MET A 209 -13.08 7.04 -11.26
N THR A 210 -13.81 7.08 -10.15
CA THR A 210 -15.11 6.42 -10.02
C THR A 210 -16.17 7.03 -10.93
N GLN A 211 -16.15 8.36 -11.11
CA GLN A 211 -17.02 9.02 -12.08
C GLN A 211 -16.66 8.65 -13.53
N ALA A 212 -15.36 8.49 -13.83
CA ALA A 212 -14.92 8.01 -15.14
C ALA A 212 -15.41 6.58 -15.41
N LEU A 213 -15.29 5.68 -14.43
CA LEU A 213 -15.76 4.30 -14.52
C LEU A 213 -17.27 4.21 -14.73
N GLU A 214 -18.05 5.02 -14.03
CA GLU A 214 -19.51 5.09 -14.21
C GLU A 214 -19.88 5.54 -15.62
N ALA A 215 -19.15 6.50 -16.17
CA ALA A 215 -19.33 6.96 -17.55
C ALA A 215 -18.71 6.03 -18.61
N ARG A 216 -18.19 4.85 -18.21
CA ARG A 216 -17.49 3.91 -19.09
C ARG A 216 -16.32 4.54 -19.85
N LEU A 217 -15.63 5.47 -19.21
CA LEU A 217 -14.39 6.08 -19.69
C LEU A 217 -13.20 5.50 -18.94
N GLY A 218 -12.02 5.62 -19.52
CA GLY A 218 -10.78 5.34 -18.81
C GLY A 218 -10.36 6.48 -17.88
N GLY A 219 -9.50 6.19 -16.93
CA GLY A 219 -8.88 7.18 -16.05
C GLY A 219 -7.45 7.51 -16.49
N SER A 220 -7.09 8.79 -16.41
CA SER A 220 -5.75 9.27 -16.80
C SER A 220 -5.17 10.23 -15.76
N PRO A 221 -4.62 9.72 -14.64
CA PRO A 221 -3.85 10.57 -13.74
C PRO A 221 -2.54 10.99 -14.38
N PHE A 222 -2.27 12.29 -14.42
CA PHE A 222 -1.04 12.86 -14.96
C PHE A 222 -0.38 13.82 -13.96
N GLY A 223 0.93 13.94 -14.02
CA GLY A 223 1.69 14.81 -13.12
C GLY A 223 3.15 14.38 -13.01
N PRO A 224 3.96 15.08 -12.21
CA PRO A 224 5.37 14.76 -12.01
C PRO A 224 5.61 13.34 -11.51
N ALA A 225 6.84 12.86 -11.62
CA ALA A 225 7.24 11.59 -11.01
C ALA A 225 7.06 11.63 -9.47
N GLY A 226 6.76 10.49 -8.87
CA GLY A 226 6.62 10.39 -7.41
C GLY A 226 5.34 10.97 -6.80
N THR A 227 4.33 11.33 -7.61
CA THR A 227 3.03 11.82 -7.12
C THR A 227 2.04 10.71 -6.77
N GLY A 228 2.41 9.44 -6.97
CA GLY A 228 1.57 8.29 -6.61
C GLY A 228 0.47 7.92 -7.62
N LYS A 229 0.60 8.32 -8.90
CA LYS A 229 -0.39 8.04 -9.95
C LYS A 229 -0.78 6.57 -10.05
N THR A 230 0.20 5.73 -10.31
CA THR A 230 0.01 4.27 -10.46
C THR A 230 -0.45 3.61 -9.17
N GLU A 231 0.11 4.05 -8.03
CA GLU A 231 -0.30 3.53 -6.72
C GLU A 231 -1.74 3.90 -6.36
N SER A 232 -2.22 5.08 -6.76
CA SER A 232 -3.62 5.48 -6.55
C SER A 232 -4.59 4.62 -7.36
N VAL A 233 -4.24 4.27 -8.61
CA VAL A 233 -5.06 3.35 -9.43
C VAL A 233 -5.11 1.95 -8.81
N LYS A 234 -3.96 1.42 -8.38
CA LYS A 234 -3.91 0.12 -7.68
C LYS A 234 -4.76 0.15 -6.40
N ALA A 235 -4.60 1.20 -5.59
CA ALA A 235 -5.33 1.33 -4.34
C ALA A 235 -6.84 1.42 -4.57
N LEU A 236 -7.30 2.13 -5.61
CA LEU A 236 -8.71 2.16 -6.00
C LEU A 236 -9.22 0.77 -6.40
N GLY A 237 -8.45 0.03 -7.19
CA GLY A 237 -8.80 -1.35 -7.55
C GLY A 237 -8.94 -2.26 -6.32
N HIS A 238 -8.04 -2.12 -5.33
CA HIS A 238 -8.13 -2.85 -4.07
C HIS A 238 -9.37 -2.47 -3.25
N GLN A 239 -9.76 -1.21 -3.23
CA GLN A 239 -10.97 -0.75 -2.56
C GLN A 239 -12.24 -1.32 -3.19
N LEU A 240 -12.23 -1.52 -4.50
CA LEU A 240 -13.35 -2.11 -5.24
C LEU A 240 -13.26 -3.64 -5.39
N GLY A 241 -12.22 -4.27 -4.83
CA GLY A 241 -12.01 -5.71 -4.91
C GLY A 241 -11.69 -6.20 -6.32
N ARG A 242 -11.00 -5.38 -7.12
CA ARG A 242 -10.62 -5.67 -8.50
C ARG A 242 -9.11 -5.88 -8.62
N PHE A 243 -8.73 -6.82 -9.47
CA PHE A 243 -7.34 -7.08 -9.77
C PHE A 243 -6.82 -6.06 -10.79
N VAL A 244 -5.72 -5.39 -10.46
CA VAL A 244 -5.09 -4.36 -11.30
C VAL A 244 -3.76 -4.88 -11.82
N LEU A 245 -3.63 -4.95 -13.14
CA LEU A 245 -2.38 -5.27 -13.83
C LEU A 245 -1.71 -3.98 -14.28
N VAL A 246 -0.44 -3.81 -13.93
CA VAL A 246 0.37 -2.66 -14.34
C VAL A 246 1.32 -3.06 -15.44
N PHE A 247 1.27 -2.33 -16.54
CA PHE A 247 2.13 -2.49 -17.70
C PHE A 247 2.99 -1.24 -17.86
N ASN A 248 4.30 -1.39 -17.78
CA ASN A 248 5.23 -0.29 -18.07
C ASN A 248 5.37 -0.16 -19.58
N CYS A 249 4.92 0.96 -20.12
CA CYS A 249 5.03 1.23 -21.54
C CYS A 249 6.42 1.76 -21.88
N ASP A 250 6.97 1.26 -22.98
CA ASP A 250 8.22 1.74 -23.57
C ASP A 250 8.10 1.84 -25.10
N GLU A 251 9.11 2.36 -25.75
CA GLU A 251 9.15 2.55 -27.21
C GLU A 251 9.14 1.21 -27.99
N THR A 252 9.45 0.11 -27.33
CA THR A 252 9.52 -1.24 -27.97
C THR A 252 8.16 -1.95 -27.97
N PHE A 253 7.15 -1.38 -27.35
CA PHE A 253 5.82 -1.98 -27.26
C PHE A 253 5.19 -2.07 -28.65
N ASP A 254 4.87 -3.31 -29.08
CA ASP A 254 4.24 -3.58 -30.38
C ASP A 254 2.70 -3.49 -30.31
N PHE A 255 2.08 -3.04 -31.40
CA PHE A 255 0.62 -2.98 -31.54
C PHE A 255 -0.06 -4.32 -31.29
N GLN A 256 0.54 -5.44 -31.77
CA GLN A 256 -0.02 -6.76 -31.54
C GLN A 256 0.08 -7.19 -30.08
N ALA A 257 1.19 -6.84 -29.40
CA ALA A 257 1.35 -7.12 -27.97
C ALA A 257 0.30 -6.37 -27.15
N MET A 258 0.07 -5.08 -27.43
CA MET A 258 -0.95 -4.28 -26.79
C MET A 258 -2.35 -4.86 -27.02
N GLY A 259 -2.66 -5.25 -28.28
CA GLY A 259 -3.93 -5.89 -28.61
C GLY A 259 -4.17 -7.19 -27.87
N ARG A 260 -3.15 -8.03 -27.69
CA ARG A 260 -3.25 -9.27 -26.89
C ARG A 260 -3.55 -8.98 -25.42
N ILE A 261 -2.94 -7.93 -24.87
CA ILE A 261 -3.21 -7.48 -23.49
C ILE A 261 -4.68 -7.04 -23.37
N PHE A 262 -5.18 -6.23 -24.28
CA PHE A 262 -6.59 -5.83 -24.28
C PHE A 262 -7.55 -7.00 -24.40
N VAL A 263 -7.25 -7.97 -25.26
CA VAL A 263 -8.03 -9.22 -25.35
C VAL A 263 -8.10 -9.94 -24.01
N GLY A 264 -6.97 -10.09 -23.34
CA GLY A 264 -6.91 -10.71 -22.00
C GLY A 264 -7.70 -9.93 -20.96
N LEU A 265 -7.53 -8.60 -20.89
CA LEU A 265 -8.27 -7.75 -19.95
C LEU A 265 -9.77 -7.79 -20.18
N CYS A 266 -10.23 -7.77 -21.44
CA CYS A 266 -11.64 -7.86 -21.78
C CYS A 266 -12.27 -9.20 -21.35
N GLN A 267 -11.57 -10.29 -21.55
CA GLN A 267 -12.09 -11.63 -21.23
C GLN A 267 -12.14 -11.89 -19.72
N VAL A 268 -11.10 -11.46 -18.99
CA VAL A 268 -10.99 -11.69 -17.55
C VAL A 268 -11.81 -10.65 -16.75
N GLY A 269 -12.02 -9.45 -17.29
CA GLY A 269 -12.63 -8.34 -16.56
C GLY A 269 -11.67 -7.68 -15.55
N ALA A 270 -10.37 -7.79 -15.78
CA ALA A 270 -9.34 -7.15 -14.94
C ALA A 270 -9.14 -5.68 -15.34
N TRP A 271 -8.55 -4.91 -14.41
CA TRP A 271 -8.15 -3.54 -14.67
C TRP A 271 -6.73 -3.48 -15.22
N GLY A 272 -6.55 -2.79 -16.34
CA GLY A 272 -5.23 -2.51 -16.92
C GLY A 272 -4.78 -1.10 -16.60
N CYS A 273 -3.62 -0.95 -15.98
CA CYS A 273 -2.97 0.34 -15.75
C CYS A 273 -1.69 0.42 -16.59
N PHE A 274 -1.70 1.26 -17.62
CA PHE A 274 -0.57 1.46 -18.51
C PHE A 274 0.26 2.64 -18.02
N ASP A 275 1.38 2.34 -17.38
CA ASP A 275 2.27 3.34 -16.77
C ASP A 275 3.19 3.95 -17.82
N GLU A 276 3.42 5.27 -17.69
CA GLU A 276 4.21 6.06 -18.64
C GLU A 276 3.76 5.93 -20.10
N PHE A 277 2.45 5.92 -20.31
CA PHE A 277 1.80 5.68 -21.60
C PHE A 277 2.27 6.60 -22.73
N ASN A 278 2.70 7.81 -22.41
CA ASN A 278 3.25 8.79 -23.38
C ASN A 278 4.70 8.52 -23.81
N ARG A 279 5.29 7.37 -23.43
CA ARG A 279 6.54 6.87 -24.03
C ARG A 279 6.31 6.14 -25.36
N LEU A 280 5.07 5.73 -25.62
CA LEU A 280 4.73 5.08 -26.88
C LEU A 280 4.87 6.05 -28.04
N GLU A 281 5.26 5.54 -29.22
CA GLU A 281 5.29 6.33 -30.43
C GLU A 281 3.90 6.85 -30.83
N GLU A 282 3.82 8.00 -31.46
CA GLU A 282 2.55 8.64 -31.85
C GLU A 282 1.69 7.75 -32.76
N ARG A 283 2.33 6.99 -33.66
CA ARG A 283 1.64 6.01 -34.52
C ARG A 283 0.95 4.91 -33.70
N MET A 284 1.62 4.44 -32.66
CA MET A 284 1.09 3.44 -31.74
C MET A 284 -0.08 4.00 -30.94
N LEU A 285 0.04 5.23 -30.43
CA LEU A 285 -1.02 5.90 -29.67
C LEU A 285 -2.31 6.02 -30.50
N SER A 286 -2.21 6.35 -31.79
CA SER A 286 -3.37 6.44 -32.68
C SER A 286 -4.05 5.08 -32.91
N ALA A 287 -3.27 4.02 -33.13
CA ALA A 287 -3.78 2.67 -33.32
C ALA A 287 -4.44 2.11 -32.05
N VAL A 288 -3.84 2.33 -30.89
CA VAL A 288 -4.38 1.94 -29.58
C VAL A 288 -5.67 2.71 -29.28
N SER A 289 -5.75 3.99 -29.68
CA SER A 289 -6.97 4.79 -29.52
C SER A 289 -8.20 4.10 -30.15
N GLN A 290 -8.06 3.55 -31.34
CA GLN A 290 -9.15 2.84 -32.01
C GLN A 290 -9.59 1.57 -31.23
N GLN A 291 -8.63 0.80 -30.72
CA GLN A 291 -8.95 -0.39 -29.92
C GLN A 291 -9.68 -0.02 -28.63
N VAL A 292 -9.20 0.98 -27.90
CA VAL A 292 -9.84 1.47 -26.66
C VAL A 292 -11.24 2.02 -26.94
N GLN A 293 -11.40 2.79 -28.02
CA GLN A 293 -12.72 3.30 -28.43
C GLN A 293 -13.70 2.17 -28.69
N THR A 294 -13.32 1.15 -29.44
CA THR A 294 -14.15 -0.02 -29.74
C THR A 294 -14.61 -0.74 -28.46
N ILE A 295 -13.69 -0.92 -27.50
CA ILE A 295 -14.01 -1.52 -26.20
C ILE A 295 -15.01 -0.65 -25.41
N GLN A 296 -14.78 0.66 -25.34
CA GLN A 296 -15.65 1.57 -24.60
C GLN A 296 -17.05 1.70 -25.20
N GLU A 297 -17.16 1.70 -26.54
CA GLU A 297 -18.45 1.69 -27.22
C GLU A 297 -19.25 0.41 -26.91
N ALA A 298 -18.57 -0.72 -26.86
CA ALA A 298 -19.18 -1.99 -26.43
C ALA A 298 -19.66 -1.92 -24.98
N LEU A 299 -18.86 -1.38 -24.06
CA LEU A 299 -19.25 -1.22 -22.66
C LEU A 299 -20.44 -0.27 -22.46
N LYS A 300 -20.53 0.80 -23.25
CA LYS A 300 -21.65 1.75 -23.22
C LYS A 300 -22.93 1.10 -23.75
N SER A 301 -22.86 0.34 -24.84
CA SER A 301 -24.02 -0.33 -25.40
C SER A 301 -24.65 -1.37 -24.47
N GLN A 302 -23.90 -1.94 -23.54
CA GLN A 302 -24.44 -2.81 -22.48
C GLN A 302 -25.25 -2.03 -21.43
N GLN A 303 -24.92 -0.78 -21.17
CA GLN A 303 -25.64 0.05 -20.20
C GLN A 303 -27.05 0.45 -20.70
N ASP A 304 -27.23 0.62 -22.01
CA ASP A 304 -28.49 1.05 -22.64
C ASP A 304 -29.58 -0.05 -22.73
N GLY A 305 -29.43 -1.15 -21.99
CA GLY A 305 -30.55 -2.06 -21.71
C GLY A 305 -30.79 -3.21 -22.71
N LYS A 306 -29.86 -3.52 -23.59
CA LYS A 306 -29.88 -4.76 -24.35
C LYS A 306 -29.46 -5.93 -23.47
N LYS A 307 -30.42 -6.52 -22.79
CA LYS A 307 -30.24 -7.62 -21.81
C LYS A 307 -29.84 -8.97 -22.42
N ASP A 308 -29.65 -9.09 -23.72
CA ASP A 308 -29.36 -10.36 -24.36
C ASP A 308 -28.01 -10.34 -25.11
N GLY A 309 -27.13 -11.18 -24.63
CA GLY A 309 -25.94 -11.60 -25.34
C GLY A 309 -24.66 -10.93 -24.87
N SER A 310 -23.69 -11.75 -24.57
CA SER A 310 -22.27 -11.33 -24.42
C SER A 310 -21.87 -10.48 -25.64
N ILE A 311 -21.66 -9.19 -25.46
CA ILE A 311 -21.15 -8.33 -26.53
C ILE A 311 -19.78 -8.79 -26.89
N SER A 312 -19.61 -9.24 -28.12
CA SER A 312 -18.30 -9.57 -28.69
C SER A 312 -17.83 -8.42 -29.57
N VAL A 313 -16.58 -8.07 -29.46
CA VAL A 313 -15.90 -7.04 -30.24
C VAL A 313 -14.79 -7.69 -31.04
N GLU A 314 -14.55 -7.20 -32.21
CA GLU A 314 -13.39 -7.63 -32.99
C GLU A 314 -12.14 -6.84 -32.54
N LEU A 315 -11.20 -7.55 -31.91
CA LEU A 315 -9.90 -7.02 -31.50
C LEU A 315 -8.79 -7.88 -32.14
N VAL A 316 -7.91 -7.23 -32.91
CA VAL A 316 -6.78 -7.91 -33.57
C VAL A 316 -7.23 -9.12 -34.39
N GLY A 317 -8.34 -8.97 -35.15
CA GLY A 317 -8.89 -10.04 -35.99
C GLY A 317 -9.54 -11.21 -35.23
N LYS A 318 -9.84 -11.03 -33.93
CA LYS A 318 -10.52 -12.04 -33.10
C LYS A 318 -11.79 -11.46 -32.49
N GLN A 319 -12.85 -12.26 -32.49
CA GLN A 319 -14.06 -11.94 -31.74
C GLN A 319 -13.83 -12.21 -30.25
N VAL A 320 -13.93 -11.16 -29.45
CA VAL A 320 -13.62 -11.18 -28.02
C VAL A 320 -14.83 -10.74 -27.22
N ARG A 321 -15.20 -11.52 -26.23
CA ARG A 321 -16.24 -11.13 -25.26
C ARG A 321 -15.67 -10.07 -24.31
N VAL A 322 -16.41 -8.98 -24.11
CA VAL A 322 -16.03 -7.89 -23.21
C VAL A 322 -16.79 -8.03 -21.89
N SER A 323 -16.05 -8.16 -20.80
CA SER A 323 -16.61 -8.13 -19.44
C SER A 323 -16.91 -6.69 -19.02
N THR A 324 -18.06 -6.47 -18.36
CA THR A 324 -18.47 -5.17 -17.82
C THR A 324 -17.55 -4.65 -16.71
N ASP A 325 -16.78 -5.53 -16.11
CA ASP A 325 -15.93 -5.26 -14.95
C ASP A 325 -14.55 -4.72 -15.34
N MET A 326 -14.19 -4.81 -16.62
CA MET A 326 -12.90 -4.34 -17.11
C MET A 326 -12.81 -2.81 -17.08
N ALA A 327 -11.61 -2.31 -16.86
CA ALA A 327 -11.30 -0.88 -16.95
C ALA A 327 -9.87 -0.64 -17.43
N ILE A 328 -9.68 0.50 -18.08
CA ILE A 328 -8.37 0.91 -18.60
C ILE A 328 -7.97 2.23 -17.95
N PHE A 329 -6.77 2.26 -17.40
CA PHE A 329 -6.14 3.45 -16.84
C PHE A 329 -4.80 3.70 -17.53
N ILE A 330 -4.46 4.95 -17.72
CA ILE A 330 -3.16 5.37 -18.25
C ILE A 330 -2.54 6.37 -17.29
N THR A 331 -1.24 6.30 -17.08
CA THR A 331 -0.52 7.32 -16.33
C THR A 331 0.48 8.04 -17.22
N MET A 332 0.72 9.30 -16.95
CA MET A 332 1.60 10.13 -17.75
C MET A 332 2.45 11.05 -16.89
N ASN A 333 3.68 11.27 -17.36
CA ASN A 333 4.59 12.27 -16.82
C ASN A 333 4.78 13.39 -17.88
N PRO A 334 4.11 14.52 -17.75
CA PRO A 334 4.28 15.63 -18.69
C PRO A 334 5.66 16.29 -18.53
N GLY A 335 6.16 16.92 -19.60
CA GLY A 335 7.33 17.78 -19.53
C GLY A 335 8.71 17.11 -19.63
N TYR A 336 8.79 15.82 -19.87
CA TYR A 336 10.06 15.13 -20.11
C TYR A 336 10.38 15.07 -21.61
N ALA A 337 11.67 15.25 -21.97
CA ALA A 337 12.13 15.09 -23.34
C ALA A 337 11.89 13.68 -23.88
N GLY A 338 11.56 13.54 -25.16
CA GLY A 338 11.29 12.23 -25.79
C GLY A 338 9.92 11.64 -25.51
N ARG A 339 8.95 12.43 -25.02
CA ARG A 339 7.58 11.95 -24.75
C ARG A 339 6.58 12.53 -25.75
N SER A 340 5.72 11.65 -26.27
CA SER A 340 4.67 12.02 -27.22
C SER A 340 3.52 12.75 -26.55
N ASN A 341 2.93 13.72 -27.25
CA ASN A 341 1.64 14.26 -26.85
C ASN A 341 0.54 13.28 -27.20
N LEU A 342 -0.45 13.14 -26.31
CA LEU A 342 -1.60 12.30 -26.62
C LEU A 342 -2.42 12.90 -27.77
N PRO A 343 -2.79 12.09 -28.78
CA PRO A 343 -3.74 12.51 -29.80
C PRO A 343 -5.09 12.90 -29.18
N ASP A 344 -5.77 13.88 -29.80
CA ASP A 344 -7.03 14.37 -29.24
C ASP A 344 -8.15 13.32 -29.21
N ASN A 345 -8.12 12.37 -30.13
CA ASN A 345 -9.02 11.21 -30.10
C ASN A 345 -8.85 10.39 -28.83
N LEU A 346 -7.61 10.16 -28.41
CA LEU A 346 -7.29 9.40 -27.20
C LEU A 346 -7.64 10.18 -25.93
N LYS A 347 -7.42 11.50 -25.90
CA LYS A 347 -7.79 12.35 -24.75
C LYS A 347 -9.29 12.28 -24.42
N LYS A 348 -10.15 12.15 -25.42
CA LYS A 348 -11.61 12.05 -25.23
C LYS A 348 -12.06 10.74 -24.58
N LEU A 349 -11.25 9.68 -24.68
CA LEU A 349 -11.54 8.36 -24.14
C LEU A 349 -11.18 8.24 -22.65
N PHE A 350 -10.45 9.20 -22.12
CA PHE A 350 -9.97 9.19 -20.74
C PHE A 350 -10.38 10.45 -19.97
N ARG A 351 -10.79 10.26 -18.74
CA ARG A 351 -10.96 11.35 -17.78
C ARG A 351 -9.60 11.68 -17.17
N SER A 352 -9.08 12.85 -17.49
CA SER A 352 -7.79 13.30 -16.98
C SER A 352 -7.90 13.91 -15.59
N LEU A 353 -6.88 13.67 -14.77
CA LEU A 353 -6.73 14.24 -13.43
C LEU A 353 -5.29 14.68 -13.22
N ALA A 354 -5.09 15.96 -12.90
CA ALA A 354 -3.79 16.48 -12.50
C ALA A 354 -3.47 16.04 -11.06
N MET A 355 -2.36 15.34 -10.88
CA MET A 355 -1.83 14.96 -9.57
C MET A 355 -0.63 15.83 -9.22
N THR A 356 -0.73 16.53 -8.11
CA THR A 356 0.33 17.34 -7.52
C THR A 356 1.16 16.51 -6.55
N LYS A 357 2.21 17.08 -5.99
CA LYS A 357 2.96 16.42 -4.92
C LYS A 357 2.04 16.19 -3.73
N PRO A 358 1.97 14.95 -3.19
CA PRO A 358 1.12 14.65 -2.05
C PRO A 358 1.62 15.33 -0.77
N ASP A 359 0.75 15.46 0.22
CA ASP A 359 1.11 15.94 1.55
C ASP A 359 2.01 14.92 2.24
N ARG A 360 3.32 15.19 2.22
CA ARG A 360 4.33 14.32 2.81
C ARG A 360 4.23 14.26 4.33
N GLN A 361 3.79 15.36 4.97
CA GLN A 361 3.69 15.43 6.41
C GLN A 361 2.58 14.51 6.93
N LEU A 362 1.39 14.58 6.34
CA LEU A 362 0.28 13.70 6.70
C LEU A 362 0.65 12.22 6.47
N ILE A 363 1.31 11.91 5.36
CA ILE A 363 1.75 10.54 5.06
C ILE A 363 2.76 10.06 6.10
N ALA A 364 3.75 10.89 6.47
CA ALA A 364 4.75 10.54 7.46
C ALA A 364 4.13 10.33 8.84
N GLU A 365 3.21 11.20 9.26
CA GLU A 365 2.49 11.09 10.52
C GLU A 365 1.72 9.77 10.62
N VAL A 366 0.90 9.45 9.62
CA VAL A 366 0.12 8.21 9.61
C VAL A 366 1.01 6.98 9.60
N MET A 367 2.08 7.00 8.81
CA MET A 367 3.03 5.88 8.75
C MET A 367 3.77 5.68 10.08
N LEU A 368 4.25 6.74 10.72
CA LEU A 368 4.89 6.64 12.03
C LEU A 368 3.91 6.14 13.09
N PHE A 369 2.68 6.64 13.08
CA PHE A 369 1.65 6.19 14.00
C PHE A 369 1.33 4.69 13.81
N SER A 370 1.22 4.22 12.57
CA SER A 370 1.00 2.80 12.26
C SER A 370 2.17 1.89 12.66
N GLN A 371 3.39 2.44 12.77
CA GLN A 371 4.57 1.73 13.28
C GLN A 371 4.73 1.81 14.81
N GLY A 372 3.77 2.44 15.51
CA GLY A 372 3.73 2.54 16.95
C GLY A 372 4.54 3.69 17.54
N PHE A 373 4.80 4.77 16.80
CA PHE A 373 5.42 5.98 17.33
C PHE A 373 4.36 6.88 17.98
N ARG A 374 4.55 7.24 19.24
CA ARG A 374 3.62 8.14 19.96
C ARG A 374 3.80 9.59 19.59
N SER A 375 5.03 10.02 19.33
CA SER A 375 5.36 11.37 18.89
C SER A 375 5.32 11.55 17.37
N ALA A 376 4.48 10.78 16.66
CA ALA A 376 4.41 10.73 15.20
C ALA A 376 4.26 12.10 14.55
N GLU A 377 3.38 12.96 15.06
CA GLU A 377 3.15 14.33 14.57
C GLU A 377 4.43 15.17 14.66
N LYS A 378 5.06 15.20 15.86
CA LYS A 378 6.30 15.97 16.08
C LYS A 378 7.45 15.47 15.22
N LEU A 379 7.56 14.16 15.04
CA LEU A 379 8.59 13.55 14.21
C LEU A 379 8.33 13.82 12.71
N ALA A 380 7.09 13.77 12.27
CA ALA A 380 6.72 14.12 10.90
C ALA A 380 7.05 15.57 10.57
N CYS A 381 6.77 16.51 11.49
CA CYS A 381 7.14 17.93 11.36
C CYS A 381 8.65 18.18 11.26
N LYS A 382 9.48 17.24 11.71
CA LYS A 382 10.95 17.32 11.60
C LYS A 382 11.49 16.61 10.37
N ILE A 383 11.04 15.38 10.12
CA ILE A 383 11.61 14.55 9.05
C ILE A 383 11.28 15.08 7.65
N VAL A 384 10.10 15.64 7.44
CA VAL A 384 9.70 16.15 6.12
C VAL A 384 10.51 17.37 5.70
N PRO A 385 10.68 18.43 6.55
CA PRO A 385 11.61 19.51 6.25
C PRO A 385 13.06 19.05 6.08
N PHE A 386 13.51 18.06 6.85
CA PHE A 386 14.84 17.48 6.70
C PHE A 386 15.05 16.91 5.29
N PHE A 387 14.11 16.12 4.76
CA PHE A 387 14.18 15.61 3.38
C PHE A 387 14.19 16.73 2.34
N LYS A 388 13.48 17.83 2.59
CA LYS A 388 13.49 19.01 1.73
C LYS A 388 14.86 19.71 1.76
N LEU A 389 15.45 19.87 2.93
CA LEU A 389 16.80 20.41 3.07
C LEU A 389 17.85 19.54 2.38
N CYS A 390 17.73 18.21 2.48
CA CYS A 390 18.62 17.29 1.76
C CYS A 390 18.50 17.48 0.23
N ASP A 391 17.30 17.65 -0.29
CA ASP A 391 17.03 17.86 -1.74
C ASP A 391 17.61 19.20 -2.24
N GLU A 392 17.65 20.23 -1.37
CA GLU A 392 18.10 21.58 -1.70
C GLU A 392 19.62 21.79 -1.50
N GLN A 393 20.23 21.08 -0.54
CA GLN A 393 21.60 21.38 -0.10
C GLN A 393 22.64 20.34 -0.48
N LEU A 394 22.25 19.07 -0.63
CA LEU A 394 23.16 18.02 -1.08
C LEU A 394 23.46 18.14 -2.58
N SER A 395 24.54 17.52 -3.03
CA SER A 395 24.95 17.55 -4.43
C SER A 395 23.86 16.96 -5.36
N ASN A 396 23.73 17.49 -6.57
CA ASN A 396 22.74 17.01 -7.53
C ASN A 396 23.26 15.77 -8.28
N GLN A 397 23.07 14.60 -7.69
CA GLN A 397 23.46 13.31 -8.27
C GLN A 397 22.24 12.61 -8.90
N SER A 398 22.43 12.00 -10.07
CA SER A 398 21.35 11.33 -10.81
C SER A 398 20.69 10.16 -10.07
N HIS A 399 21.38 9.56 -9.10
CA HIS A 399 20.88 8.44 -8.30
C HIS A 399 20.27 8.87 -6.96
N TYR A 400 20.30 10.17 -6.62
CA TYR A 400 19.69 10.66 -5.39
C TYR A 400 18.16 10.74 -5.55
N ASP A 401 17.47 10.25 -4.55
CA ASP A 401 16.02 10.35 -4.43
C ASP A 401 15.67 10.78 -3.00
N PHE A 402 15.25 12.03 -2.84
CA PHE A 402 14.71 12.58 -1.59
C PHE A 402 13.18 12.71 -1.67
N GLY A 403 12.57 11.96 -2.56
CA GLY A 403 11.13 11.91 -2.76
C GLY A 403 10.40 11.06 -1.73
N LEU A 404 9.11 10.85 -2.00
CA LEU A 404 8.23 10.07 -1.12
C LEU A 404 8.67 8.59 -0.97
N ARG A 405 9.31 8.02 -2.00
CA ARG A 405 9.82 6.63 -1.93
C ARG A 405 10.91 6.48 -0.88
N ALA A 406 11.87 7.40 -0.86
CA ALA A 406 12.95 7.39 0.12
C ALA A 406 12.40 7.66 1.54
N LEU A 407 11.49 8.62 1.69
CA LEU A 407 10.82 8.89 2.95
C LEU A 407 10.08 7.62 3.46
N LYS A 408 9.28 6.97 2.64
CA LYS A 408 8.59 5.71 3.00
C LYS A 408 9.59 4.64 3.46
N SER A 409 10.71 4.48 2.75
CA SER A 409 11.76 3.52 3.11
C SER A 409 12.34 3.78 4.51
N VAL A 410 12.61 5.05 4.83
CA VAL A 410 13.11 5.48 6.15
C VAL A 410 12.08 5.18 7.24
N LEU A 411 10.81 5.52 7.03
CA LEU A 411 9.75 5.34 8.02
C LEU A 411 9.49 3.85 8.32
N VAL A 412 9.50 3.01 7.30
CA VAL A 412 9.38 1.55 7.48
C VAL A 412 10.60 0.99 8.22
N SER A 413 11.80 1.45 7.87
CA SER A 413 13.03 1.06 8.58
C SER A 413 13.00 1.51 10.04
N ALA A 414 12.49 2.70 10.34
CA ALA A 414 12.33 3.19 11.71
C ALA A 414 11.45 2.27 12.56
N GLY A 415 10.36 1.77 11.97
CA GLY A 415 9.51 0.77 12.62
C GLY A 415 10.27 -0.53 12.94
N ASN A 416 11.11 -1.01 12.01
CA ASN A 416 11.93 -2.20 12.23
C ASN A 416 12.96 -1.96 13.36
N VAL A 417 13.70 -0.84 13.30
CA VAL A 417 14.68 -0.48 14.33
C VAL A 417 14.05 -0.37 15.72
N LYS A 418 12.84 0.21 15.81
CA LYS A 418 12.10 0.30 17.08
C LYS A 418 11.82 -1.09 17.65
N ARG A 419 11.33 -2.01 16.82
CA ARG A 419 11.04 -3.39 17.22
C ARG A 419 12.29 -4.16 17.65
N ASP A 420 13.37 -4.04 16.88
CA ASP A 420 14.65 -4.69 17.21
C ASP A 420 15.18 -4.19 18.56
N ARG A 421 15.03 -2.90 18.87
CA ARG A 421 15.43 -2.35 20.19
C ARG A 421 14.54 -2.91 21.32
N ILE A 422 13.23 -2.98 21.13
CA ILE A 422 12.30 -3.57 22.11
C ILE A 422 12.67 -5.03 22.38
N GLN A 423 12.94 -5.80 21.33
CA GLN A 423 13.31 -7.20 21.43
C GLN A 423 14.61 -7.39 22.23
N ARG A 424 15.65 -6.60 21.94
CA ARG A 424 16.92 -6.65 22.68
C ARG A 424 16.74 -6.34 24.16
N ILE A 425 16.00 -5.28 24.50
CA ILE A 425 15.73 -4.92 25.90
C ILE A 425 14.96 -6.04 26.60
N LYS A 426 14.02 -6.69 25.91
CA LYS A 426 13.27 -7.84 26.43
C LYS A 426 14.18 -9.03 26.70
N GLU A 427 15.11 -9.35 25.81
CA GLU A 427 16.09 -10.42 25.97
C GLU A 427 17.05 -10.12 27.13
N ASP A 428 17.52 -8.88 27.24
CA ASP A 428 18.36 -8.43 28.36
C ASP A 428 17.64 -8.52 29.72
N LYS A 429 16.37 -8.14 29.79
CA LYS A 429 15.57 -8.27 31.00
C LYS A 429 15.31 -9.73 31.36
N LYS A 430 15.01 -10.58 30.37
CA LYS A 430 14.88 -12.04 30.55
C LYS A 430 16.17 -12.66 31.10
N SER A 431 17.33 -12.25 30.57
CA SER A 431 18.64 -12.75 31.04
C SER A 431 18.94 -12.33 32.48
N ARG A 432 18.35 -11.21 32.96
CA ARG A 432 18.44 -10.74 34.35
C ARG A 432 17.41 -11.38 35.29
N GLY A 433 16.53 -12.26 34.78
CA GLY A 433 15.55 -13.00 35.59
C GLY A 433 14.27 -12.23 35.90
N GLU A 434 13.97 -11.14 35.23
CA GLU A 434 12.70 -10.43 35.37
C GLU A 434 11.57 -11.21 34.67
N SER A 435 10.57 -11.66 35.42
CA SER A 435 9.47 -12.50 34.90
C SER A 435 8.27 -11.70 34.39
N ASN A 436 8.15 -10.42 34.76
CA ASN A 436 7.01 -9.58 34.36
C ASN A 436 7.51 -8.41 33.51
N ILE A 437 7.58 -8.63 32.18
CA ILE A 437 8.09 -7.64 31.24
C ILE A 437 6.90 -6.99 30.54
N ASP A 438 6.62 -5.73 30.86
CA ASP A 438 5.63 -4.91 30.17
C ASP A 438 6.24 -4.31 28.89
N GLU A 439 5.90 -4.86 27.73
CA GLU A 439 6.38 -4.41 26.44
C GLU A 439 5.89 -2.99 26.09
N ALA A 440 4.69 -2.62 26.51
CA ALA A 440 4.14 -1.30 26.30
C ALA A 440 4.96 -0.22 27.05
N ALA A 441 5.30 -0.50 28.31
CA ALA A 441 6.14 0.40 29.10
C ALA A 441 7.58 0.55 28.52
N ILE A 442 8.14 -0.51 27.94
CA ILE A 442 9.43 -0.44 27.25
C ILE A 442 9.32 0.45 26.02
N ALA A 443 8.27 0.24 25.20
CA ALA A 443 8.05 1.00 23.97
C ALA A 443 7.83 2.51 24.23
N GLU A 444 7.21 2.86 25.37
CA GLU A 444 7.00 4.25 25.79
C GLU A 444 8.27 5.00 26.14
N ASN A 445 9.22 4.31 26.75
CA ASN A 445 10.45 4.91 27.26
C ASN A 445 11.58 4.96 26.21
N LEU A 446 11.34 4.46 24.99
CA LEU A 446 12.34 4.48 23.93
C LEU A 446 12.54 5.90 23.36
N PRO A 447 13.78 6.30 23.09
CA PRO A 447 14.08 7.58 22.45
C PRO A 447 13.72 7.54 20.96
N GLU A 448 12.48 7.92 20.63
CA GLU A 448 11.94 7.81 19.27
C GLU A 448 12.71 8.66 18.24
N GLN A 449 13.30 9.79 18.66
CA GLN A 449 14.13 10.62 17.79
C GLN A 449 15.42 9.92 17.38
N GLU A 450 16.11 9.25 18.31
CA GLU A 450 17.31 8.47 17.99
C GLU A 450 17.02 7.33 17.02
N ILE A 451 15.89 6.63 17.21
CA ILE A 451 15.47 5.54 16.34
C ILE A 451 15.25 6.05 14.91
N LEU A 452 14.63 7.22 14.79
CA LEU A 452 14.41 7.83 13.48
C LEU A 452 15.73 8.26 12.82
N ILE A 453 16.64 8.89 13.57
CA ILE A 453 17.98 9.27 13.07
C ILE A 453 18.77 8.03 12.65
N GLN A 454 18.75 6.98 13.46
CA GLN A 454 19.39 5.71 13.12
C GLN A 454 18.85 5.16 11.81
N SER A 455 17.54 5.18 11.61
CA SER A 455 16.89 4.74 10.38
C SER A 455 17.28 5.59 9.18
N VAL A 456 17.35 6.92 9.33
CA VAL A 456 17.84 7.83 8.28
C VAL A 456 19.27 7.46 7.89
N CYS A 457 20.17 7.31 8.87
CA CYS A 457 21.56 6.95 8.61
C CYS A 457 21.66 5.59 7.90
N GLU A 458 20.95 4.57 8.37
CA GLU A 458 20.99 3.22 7.79
C GLU A 458 20.46 3.16 6.35
N THR A 459 19.51 4.02 5.98
CA THR A 459 18.88 3.98 4.65
C THR A 459 19.46 4.98 3.66
N MET A 460 19.98 6.12 4.12
CA MET A 460 20.45 7.20 3.25
C MET A 460 21.96 7.23 3.07
N VAL A 461 22.75 7.06 4.15
CA VAL A 461 24.22 7.13 4.07
C VAL A 461 24.81 6.20 3.00
N PRO A 462 24.34 4.95 2.81
CA PRO A 462 24.88 4.07 1.77
C PRO A 462 24.69 4.56 0.34
N LYS A 463 23.72 5.45 0.14
CA LYS A 463 23.38 6.00 -1.18
C LYS A 463 24.14 7.28 -1.50
N LEU A 464 24.69 7.93 -0.48
CA LEU A 464 25.38 9.20 -0.63
C LEU A 464 26.83 9.02 -1.08
N VAL A 465 27.32 10.02 -1.80
CA VAL A 465 28.76 10.17 -2.07
C VAL A 465 29.48 10.60 -0.78
N ALA A 466 30.77 10.30 -0.69
CA ALA A 466 31.53 10.54 0.54
C ALA A 466 31.54 12.04 0.97
N GLU A 467 31.53 12.94 0.01
CA GLU A 467 31.55 14.39 0.21
C GLU A 467 30.28 14.93 0.86
N ASP A 468 29.12 14.30 0.59
CA ASP A 468 27.81 14.73 1.12
C ASP A 468 27.50 14.15 2.51
N ILE A 469 28.23 13.12 2.95
CA ILE A 469 27.99 12.48 4.25
C ILE A 469 28.17 13.44 5.44
N PRO A 470 29.25 14.24 5.54
CA PRO A 470 29.40 15.21 6.62
C PRO A 470 28.27 16.25 6.63
N LEU A 471 27.83 16.69 5.47
CA LEU A 471 26.73 17.65 5.32
C LEU A 471 25.41 17.05 5.80
N LEU A 472 25.13 15.78 5.47
CA LEU A 472 23.95 15.09 6.00
C LEU A 472 23.94 15.07 7.53
N PHE A 473 25.07 14.77 8.16
CA PHE A 473 25.16 14.76 9.62
C PHE A 473 24.99 16.16 10.24
N SER A 474 25.50 17.21 9.59
CA SER A 474 25.25 18.59 10.00
C SER A 474 23.75 18.91 9.94
N LEU A 475 23.07 18.59 8.83
CA LEU A 475 21.63 18.78 8.71
C LEU A 475 20.82 17.99 9.74
N LEU A 476 21.27 16.77 10.09
CA LEU A 476 20.64 15.98 11.16
C LEU A 476 20.76 16.66 12.51
N SER A 477 21.95 17.21 12.85
CA SER A 477 22.15 17.90 14.13
C SER A 477 21.32 19.20 14.23
N ASP A 478 21.12 19.90 13.11
CA ASP A 478 20.31 21.12 13.06
C ASP A 478 18.82 20.83 13.26
N VAL A 479 18.31 19.78 12.63
CA VAL A 479 16.88 19.41 12.72
C VAL A 479 16.55 18.66 14.01
N PHE A 480 17.50 17.91 14.54
CA PHE A 480 17.35 17.11 15.76
C PHE A 480 18.38 17.53 16.82
N PRO A 481 18.28 18.77 17.37
CA PRO A 481 19.21 19.25 18.39
C PRO A 481 19.12 18.38 19.64
N ASN A 482 20.24 18.23 20.33
CA ASN A 482 20.39 17.47 21.59
C ASN A 482 20.20 15.94 21.47
N VAL A 483 20.36 15.38 20.28
CA VAL A 483 20.39 13.93 20.10
C VAL A 483 21.78 13.52 19.65
N GLU A 484 22.53 12.89 20.54
CA GLU A 484 23.82 12.29 20.21
C GLU A 484 23.57 10.94 19.52
N TYR A 485 23.81 10.88 18.23
CA TYR A 485 23.79 9.63 17.50
C TYR A 485 25.16 8.95 17.58
N THR A 486 25.25 7.93 18.41
CA THR A 486 26.39 7.01 18.39
C THR A 486 26.22 6.02 17.26
N ARG A 487 27.12 6.07 16.29
CA ARG A 487 27.15 5.14 15.16
C ARG A 487 27.23 3.72 15.71
N ALA A 488 26.24 2.87 15.43
CA ALA A 488 26.29 1.48 15.85
C ALA A 488 27.50 0.82 15.16
N GLU A 489 28.53 0.51 15.95
CA GLU A 489 29.67 -0.25 15.46
C GLU A 489 29.19 -1.68 15.16
N MET A 490 29.06 -1.99 13.90
CA MET A 490 28.84 -3.38 13.44
C MET A 490 30.18 -4.13 13.45
N ALA A 491 30.83 -4.16 14.62
CA ALA A 491 32.18 -4.71 14.77
C ALA A 491 32.26 -6.17 14.33
N GLU A 492 31.28 -6.97 14.73
CA GLU A 492 31.20 -8.39 14.35
C GLU A 492 31.01 -8.58 12.84
N LEU A 493 30.12 -7.79 12.22
CA LEU A 493 29.89 -7.85 10.78
C LEU A 493 31.12 -7.38 10.00
N LYS A 494 31.79 -6.32 10.46
CA LYS A 494 33.04 -5.84 9.87
C LYS A 494 34.16 -6.88 9.98
N ALA A 495 34.25 -7.57 11.12
CA ALA A 495 35.22 -8.66 11.32
C ALA A 495 34.96 -9.83 10.38
N GLU A 496 33.69 -10.22 10.20
CA GLU A 496 33.32 -11.30 9.29
C GLU A 496 33.55 -10.94 7.82
N ILE A 497 33.24 -9.69 7.42
CA ILE A 497 33.55 -9.20 6.06
C ILE A 497 35.08 -9.26 5.81
N ARG A 498 35.90 -8.81 6.78
CA ARG A 498 37.37 -8.92 6.67
C ARG A 498 37.82 -10.36 6.53
N ARG A 499 37.25 -11.26 7.33
CA ARG A 499 37.56 -12.69 7.25
C ARG A 499 37.25 -13.28 5.88
N VAL A 500 36.06 -12.97 5.32
CA VAL A 500 35.67 -13.42 3.98
C VAL A 500 36.57 -12.81 2.90
N CYS A 501 36.89 -11.51 2.99
CA CYS A 501 37.82 -10.89 2.05
C CYS A 501 39.19 -11.56 2.08
N GLN A 502 39.71 -11.88 3.26
CA GLN A 502 40.99 -12.59 3.40
C GLN A 502 40.92 -14.01 2.79
N SER A 503 39.83 -14.75 3.01
CA SER A 503 39.66 -16.08 2.44
C SER A 503 39.55 -16.10 0.92
N GLU A 504 39.03 -15.01 0.34
CA GLU A 504 38.89 -14.84 -1.12
C GLU A 504 40.04 -14.03 -1.76
N TYR A 505 41.11 -13.78 -1.00
CA TYR A 505 42.29 -13.02 -1.45
C TYR A 505 41.97 -11.60 -1.93
N LEU A 506 40.93 -10.97 -1.34
CA LEU A 506 40.55 -9.59 -1.62
C LEU A 506 41.22 -8.65 -0.63
N VAL A 507 41.70 -7.52 -1.14
CA VAL A 507 42.32 -6.49 -0.28
C VAL A 507 41.22 -5.64 0.36
N CYS A 508 41.11 -5.72 1.69
CA CYS A 508 40.35 -4.78 2.48
C CYS A 508 41.31 -3.64 2.91
N GLY A 509 41.05 -2.40 2.53
CA GLY A 509 41.85 -1.27 2.97
C GLY A 509 41.91 -1.18 4.51
N GLU A 510 43.10 -1.00 5.05
CA GLU A 510 43.35 -0.97 6.51
C GLU A 510 43.11 0.42 7.14
N GLY A 511 42.85 1.48 6.38
CA GLY A 511 42.65 2.83 6.87
C GLY A 511 41.19 3.23 7.02
N GLU A 512 40.85 3.98 8.07
CA GLU A 512 39.50 4.56 8.26
C GLU A 512 39.07 5.43 7.07
N GLU A 513 39.99 6.05 6.35
CA GLU A 513 39.71 6.93 5.23
C GLU A 513 39.43 6.21 3.89
N GLN A 514 39.98 5.03 3.65
CA GLN A 514 39.86 4.33 2.35
C GLN A 514 39.02 3.06 2.37
N GLY A 515 38.93 2.35 3.48
CA GLY A 515 38.17 1.10 3.60
C GLY A 515 36.76 1.28 4.24
N GLY A 516 36.56 2.32 5.02
CA GLY A 516 35.37 2.50 5.84
C GLY A 516 34.08 2.66 5.03
N ALA A 517 34.07 3.51 4.03
CA ALA A 517 32.88 3.78 3.22
C ALA A 517 32.42 2.57 2.40
N TRP A 518 33.37 1.78 1.85
CA TRP A 518 33.05 0.56 1.11
C TRP A 518 32.48 -0.52 2.03
N MET A 519 33.12 -0.75 3.17
CA MET A 519 32.69 -1.75 4.15
C MET A 519 31.32 -1.44 4.75
N GLU A 520 31.03 -0.16 4.95
CA GLU A 520 29.71 0.30 5.36
C GLU A 520 28.65 0.06 4.29
N LYS A 521 28.95 0.39 3.03
CA LYS A 521 28.02 0.11 1.90
C LYS A 521 27.71 -1.37 1.81
N VAL A 522 28.70 -2.25 1.93
CA VAL A 522 28.48 -3.71 1.93
C VAL A 522 27.66 -4.16 3.14
N GLY A 523 27.97 -3.67 4.34
CA GLY A 523 27.22 -3.99 5.55
C GLY A 523 25.75 -3.56 5.47
N PHE A 524 25.50 -2.38 4.95
CA PHE A 524 24.12 -1.89 4.74
C PHE A 524 23.38 -2.65 3.63
N THR A 525 24.05 -2.97 2.53
CA THR A 525 23.46 -3.77 1.46
C THR A 525 23.10 -5.18 1.96
N TYR A 526 23.95 -5.77 2.78
CA TYR A 526 23.70 -7.05 3.43
C TYR A 526 22.51 -6.96 4.40
N LYS A 527 22.42 -5.92 5.23
CA LYS A 527 21.29 -5.68 6.14
C LYS A 527 19.98 -5.49 5.38
N LEU A 528 19.98 -4.76 4.26
CA LEU A 528 18.82 -4.58 3.39
C LEU A 528 18.38 -5.89 2.70
N LEU A 529 19.34 -6.68 2.21
CA LEU A 529 19.08 -8.01 1.66
C LEU A 529 18.58 -8.97 2.75
N PHE A 530 19.13 -8.88 3.94
CA PHE A 530 18.78 -9.69 5.09
C PHE A 530 17.35 -9.41 5.57
N ILE A 531 16.94 -8.16 5.64
CA ILE A 531 15.55 -7.75 5.95
C ILE A 531 14.58 -8.30 4.90
N LYS A 532 14.99 -8.35 3.64
CA LYS A 532 14.16 -8.90 2.55
C LYS A 532 14.09 -10.44 2.55
N PHE A 533 15.17 -11.12 3.00
CA PHE A 533 15.27 -12.59 3.03
C PHE A 533 14.85 -13.22 4.37
N CYS A 534 14.92 -12.49 5.47
CA CYS A 534 14.65 -13.01 6.82
C CYS A 534 13.21 -13.41 7.07
N HIS A 535 12.27 -13.04 6.23
CA HIS A 535 10.86 -13.36 6.50
C HIS A 535 10.48 -14.83 6.29
N GLU A 536 11.29 -15.66 5.61
CA GLU A 536 10.89 -17.06 5.36
C GLU A 536 11.97 -18.16 5.54
N LYS A 537 13.27 -17.86 5.62
CA LYS A 537 14.31 -18.90 5.58
C LYS A 537 15.47 -18.80 6.58
N PHE A 538 15.46 -17.86 7.50
CA PHE A 538 16.65 -17.58 8.31
C PHE A 538 16.93 -18.59 9.42
N LEU A 539 15.91 -19.13 10.04
CA LEU A 539 16.07 -20.23 11.02
C LEU A 539 16.73 -21.46 10.40
N ALA A 540 16.39 -21.76 9.15
CA ALA A 540 17.00 -22.90 8.43
C ALA A 540 18.47 -22.66 8.03
N CYS A 541 18.86 -21.43 7.67
CA CYS A 541 20.25 -21.12 7.31
C CYS A 541 21.20 -21.03 8.51
N PHE A 542 20.72 -20.54 9.65
CA PHE A 542 21.55 -20.44 10.87
C PHE A 542 21.80 -21.81 11.51
N GLU A 543 20.80 -22.69 11.50
CA GLU A 543 20.98 -24.08 11.92
C GLU A 543 21.85 -24.89 10.95
N MET A 544 21.75 -24.65 9.64
CA MET A 544 22.60 -25.29 8.63
C MET A 544 24.06 -24.77 8.67
N SER A 545 24.28 -23.50 9.01
CA SER A 545 25.62 -22.96 9.22
C SER A 545 26.31 -23.55 10.45
N ARG A 546 25.54 -23.81 11.52
CA ARG A 546 26.05 -24.55 12.71
C ARG A 546 26.39 -26.02 12.40
N MET A 547 25.81 -26.61 11.37
CA MET A 547 26.06 -27.99 10.94
C MET A 547 27.15 -28.15 9.88
N ASN A 548 27.89 -27.10 9.51
CA ASN A 548 28.93 -27.13 8.46
C ASN A 548 28.46 -27.66 7.07
N LEU A 549 27.17 -27.47 6.74
CA LEU A 549 26.55 -28.03 5.54
C LEU A 549 26.40 -27.02 4.39
N ILE A 550 26.79 -25.76 4.56
CA ILE A 550 26.74 -24.74 3.49
C ILE A 550 28.17 -24.29 3.16
N LYS A 551 28.62 -24.58 1.95
CA LYS A 551 29.78 -23.94 1.34
C LYS A 551 29.53 -22.44 1.18
N PRO A 552 30.55 -21.55 1.26
CA PRO A 552 30.38 -20.10 1.13
C PRO A 552 29.65 -19.75 -0.16
N ILE A 553 28.77 -18.77 -0.10
CA ILE A 553 27.95 -18.27 -1.20
C ILE A 553 28.88 -17.87 -2.36
N PRO A 554 28.71 -18.45 -3.56
CA PRO A 554 29.64 -18.21 -4.66
C PRO A 554 29.58 -16.75 -5.14
N PHE A 555 30.71 -16.25 -5.57
CA PHE A 555 30.97 -14.96 -6.23
C PHE A 555 29.97 -14.53 -7.32
N PHE A 556 29.10 -15.41 -7.74
CA PHE A 556 28.06 -15.20 -8.75
C PHE A 556 27.01 -14.16 -8.36
N PHE A 557 26.79 -13.93 -7.04
CA PHE A 557 25.77 -13.00 -6.57
C PHE A 557 26.20 -11.52 -6.63
N ILE A 558 27.50 -11.25 -6.61
CA ILE A 558 28.03 -9.87 -6.72
C ILE A 558 28.03 -9.40 -8.18
N ARG A 559 28.15 -10.34 -9.13
CA ARG A 559 28.14 -10.03 -10.58
C ARG A 559 26.75 -9.72 -11.14
N THR A 560 25.69 -10.18 -10.50
CA THR A 560 24.30 -9.93 -10.90
C THR A 560 23.75 -8.58 -10.42
N LEU A 561 24.46 -7.86 -9.54
CA LEU A 561 24.01 -6.57 -9.01
C LEU A 561 24.41 -5.37 -9.86
N ASN A 562 25.13 -5.56 -11.00
CA ASN A 562 25.50 -4.49 -11.95
C ASN A 562 25.85 -3.16 -11.25
N LEU A 563 26.65 -3.23 -10.17
CA LEU A 563 27.17 -2.05 -9.51
C LEU A 563 28.39 -1.59 -10.28
N PRO A 564 28.42 -0.37 -10.82
CA PRO A 564 29.63 0.17 -11.41
C PRO A 564 30.69 0.33 -10.32
N PHE A 565 31.88 -0.16 -10.60
CA PHE A 565 33.08 0.05 -9.80
C PHE A 565 33.44 1.54 -9.76
#